data_eddb85376bbd9ec4a1ed11c11642e269
#
_entry.id   eddb85376bbd9ec4a1ed11c11642e269
#
_cell.length_a   1.000
_cell.length_b   1.000
_cell.length_c   1.000
_cell.angle_alpha   90.00
_cell.angle_beta   90.00
_cell.angle_gamma   90.00
#
_symmetry.space_group_name_H-M   'P 1'
#
loop_
_entity.id
_entity.type
_entity.pdbx_description
1 polymer ?
#
loop_
_entity_poly.entity_id
_entity_poly.type
_entity_poly.pdbx_seq_one_letter_code
_entity_poly.pdbx_strand_id
1 'polypeptide(L)'
;MRVLAVVVAVAALAASAQAASHAQLTVYAAASLTDVFPKIDPGEKYSFGGSNALAAQITQGAPTDVFASANMTLPLQLHAKGLCSQPVVFTRNTLVIVVPKANPAGIHNVYDLAKPGVKLVVAGPGVPVGSYTLQVLKNMNLTAAVTKNVVSQETDVREVLAKVALGEADAGFVYSTDARTVPGKVTVVKVPAWAQPKVQYGACVVTASPNKAAAQAFVTKLLGTAAQKQLLAYGFLPRVKPKK
;
A
#
# COMPACT_ATOMS: atom_id res chain seq x y z
N MET A 1 3.56 -35.36 77.86
CA MET A 1 3.38 -35.62 76.40
C MET A 1 2.99 -34.30 75.70
N ARG A 2 3.90 -33.70 74.99
CA ARG A 2 3.66 -32.44 74.21
C ARG A 2 3.58 -32.82 72.75
N VAL A 3 2.41 -32.65 72.17
CA VAL A 3 2.18 -32.86 70.72
C VAL A 3 2.53 -31.59 69.98
N LEU A 4 3.54 -31.68 69.12
CA LEU A 4 4.00 -30.59 68.26
C LEU A 4 3.18 -30.61 66.96
N ALA A 5 2.36 -29.57 66.71
CA ALA A 5 1.60 -29.43 65.48
C ALA A 5 2.50 -28.70 64.45
N VAL A 6 2.84 -29.41 63.36
CA VAL A 6 3.54 -28.85 62.22
C VAL A 6 2.52 -28.21 61.22
N VAL A 7 2.52 -26.90 61.12
CA VAL A 7 1.71 -26.17 60.11
C VAL A 7 2.52 -26.10 58.83
N VAL A 8 2.11 -26.82 57.82
CA VAL A 8 2.68 -26.71 56.45
C VAL A 8 1.96 -25.59 55.72
N ALA A 9 2.64 -24.47 55.52
CA ALA A 9 2.15 -23.38 54.70
C ALA A 9 2.44 -23.69 53.22
N VAL A 10 1.40 -24.00 52.44
CA VAL A 10 1.45 -24.13 50.98
C VAL A 10 1.34 -22.74 50.40
N ALA A 11 2.49 -22.16 49.96
CA ALA A 11 2.52 -20.93 49.21
C ALA A 11 2.09 -21.22 47.75
N ALA A 12 0.84 -20.88 47.41
CA ALA A 12 0.36 -20.91 46.03
C ALA A 12 0.99 -19.71 45.27
N LEU A 13 1.99 -19.97 44.42
CA LEU A 13 2.43 -19.02 43.42
C LEU A 13 1.32 -18.88 42.36
N ALA A 14 0.51 -17.84 42.51
CA ALA A 14 -0.35 -17.37 41.42
C ALA A 14 0.53 -16.70 40.35
N ALA A 15 0.90 -17.45 39.32
CA ALA A 15 1.48 -16.87 38.11
C ALA A 15 0.39 -16.02 37.45
N SER A 16 0.40 -14.71 37.71
CA SER A 16 -0.37 -13.74 36.96
C SER A 16 0.18 -13.72 35.52
N ALA A 17 -0.50 -14.44 34.63
CA ALA A 17 -0.32 -14.25 33.20
C ALA A 17 -0.73 -12.83 32.88
N GLN A 18 0.26 -11.90 32.90
CA GLN A 18 0.10 -10.57 32.41
C GLN A 18 -0.17 -10.72 30.93
N ALA A 19 -1.42 -10.58 30.49
CA ALA A 19 -1.74 -10.38 29.08
C ALA A 19 -0.92 -9.18 28.65
N ALA A 20 0.14 -9.43 27.89
CA ALA A 20 0.94 -8.36 27.30
C ALA A 20 -0.03 -7.47 26.53
N SER A 21 -0.25 -6.25 27.03
CA SER A 21 -1.06 -5.28 26.34
C SER A 21 -0.43 -5.10 24.97
N HIS A 22 -1.17 -5.47 23.93
CA HIS A 22 -0.70 -5.30 22.56
C HIS A 22 -0.46 -3.81 22.34
N ALA A 23 0.80 -3.41 22.26
CA ALA A 23 1.12 -2.03 21.98
C ALA A 23 0.58 -1.68 20.58
N GLN A 24 -0.35 -0.72 20.53
CA GLN A 24 -0.91 -0.25 19.26
C GLN A 24 0.20 0.29 18.38
N LEU A 25 0.35 -0.27 17.19
CA LEU A 25 1.35 0.15 16.23
C LEU A 25 0.88 1.37 15.44
N THR A 26 1.84 2.24 15.12
CA THR A 26 1.67 3.25 14.06
C THR A 26 2.19 2.67 12.76
N VAL A 27 1.29 2.50 11.77
CA VAL A 27 1.58 1.90 10.48
C VAL A 27 1.46 2.95 9.39
N TYR A 28 2.56 3.29 8.74
CA TYR A 28 2.57 4.13 7.54
C TYR A 28 2.33 3.25 6.32
N ALA A 29 1.24 3.48 5.60
CA ALA A 29 0.80 2.62 4.51
C ALA A 29 0.40 3.40 3.25
N ALA A 30 0.69 2.84 2.09
CA ALA A 30 0.27 3.40 0.81
C ALA A 30 -1.24 3.66 0.77
N ALA A 31 -1.67 4.77 0.17
CA ALA A 31 -3.08 5.19 0.07
C ALA A 31 -4.00 4.09 -0.51
N SER A 32 -3.51 3.26 -1.43
CA SER A 32 -4.26 2.11 -1.97
C SER A 32 -4.56 1.00 -0.96
N LEU A 33 -3.98 1.04 0.25
CA LEU A 33 -4.20 0.06 1.32
C LEU A 33 -5.27 0.50 2.33
N THR A 34 -5.84 1.71 2.18
CA THR A 34 -6.77 2.35 3.11
C THR A 34 -7.95 1.45 3.48
N ASP A 35 -8.52 0.75 2.51
CA ASP A 35 -9.73 -0.05 2.76
C ASP A 35 -9.44 -1.44 3.32
N VAL A 36 -8.26 -2.01 3.00
CA VAL A 36 -7.96 -3.41 3.33
C VAL A 36 -7.19 -3.56 4.65
N PHE A 37 -6.29 -2.64 4.99
CA PHE A 37 -5.47 -2.77 6.20
C PHE A 37 -6.29 -2.77 7.50
N PRO A 38 -7.30 -1.88 7.69
CA PRO A 38 -8.17 -1.94 8.87
C PRO A 38 -9.03 -3.21 8.95
N LYS A 39 -9.18 -3.96 7.84
CA LYS A 39 -9.86 -5.27 7.84
C LYS A 39 -8.91 -6.42 8.18
N ILE A 40 -7.61 -6.24 7.93
CA ILE A 40 -6.58 -7.22 8.33
C ILE A 40 -6.26 -7.07 9.81
N ASP A 41 -6.16 -5.82 10.30
CA ASP A 41 -5.85 -5.51 11.69
C ASP A 41 -6.52 -4.21 12.14
N PRO A 42 -7.72 -4.27 12.74
CA PRO A 42 -8.45 -3.07 13.14
C PRO A 42 -7.89 -2.37 14.38
N GLY A 43 -6.96 -3.04 15.10
CA GLY A 43 -6.38 -2.53 16.35
C GLY A 43 -5.27 -1.51 16.18
N GLU A 44 -4.76 -1.32 14.95
CA GLU A 44 -3.59 -0.50 14.69
C GLU A 44 -3.96 0.93 14.26
N LYS A 45 -3.03 1.86 14.46
CA LYS A 45 -3.14 3.24 14.01
C LYS A 45 -2.51 3.38 12.62
N TYR A 46 -3.32 3.76 11.63
CA TYR A 46 -2.87 3.89 10.25
C TYR A 46 -2.70 5.35 9.85
N SER A 47 -1.61 5.63 9.10
CA SER A 47 -1.42 6.86 8.33
C SER A 47 -1.29 6.48 6.87
N PHE A 48 -2.28 6.87 6.05
CA PHE A 48 -2.31 6.55 4.63
C PHE A 48 -1.90 7.75 3.79
N GLY A 49 -1.14 7.49 2.71
CA GLY A 49 -0.69 8.54 1.79
C GLY A 49 0.21 8.01 0.69
N GLY A 50 0.79 8.91 -0.08
CA GLY A 50 1.81 8.58 -1.06
C GLY A 50 3.03 7.94 -0.40
N SER A 51 3.43 6.76 -0.85
CA SER A 51 4.54 6.02 -0.22
C SER A 51 5.85 6.82 -0.20
N ASN A 52 6.09 7.70 -1.18
CA ASN A 52 7.25 8.59 -1.22
C ASN A 52 7.22 9.63 -0.08
N ALA A 53 6.06 10.25 0.17
CA ALA A 53 5.90 11.21 1.26
C ALA A 53 6.09 10.52 2.63
N LEU A 54 5.49 9.34 2.82
CA LEU A 54 5.65 8.55 4.05
C LEU A 54 7.13 8.12 4.25
N ALA A 55 7.82 7.70 3.20
CA ALA A 55 9.24 7.35 3.27
C ALA A 55 10.11 8.58 3.61
N ALA A 56 9.77 9.76 3.10
CA ALA A 56 10.44 11.00 3.45
C ALA A 56 10.25 11.34 4.94
N GLN A 57 9.04 11.20 5.47
CA GLN A 57 8.74 11.39 6.89
C GLN A 57 9.57 10.43 7.77
N ILE A 58 9.67 9.15 7.39
CA ILE A 58 10.52 8.16 8.09
C ILE A 58 12.00 8.61 8.05
N THR A 59 12.46 9.09 6.92
CA THR A 59 13.84 9.60 6.78
C THR A 59 14.10 10.83 7.68
N GLN A 60 13.06 11.62 7.95
CA GLN A 60 13.08 12.78 8.86
C GLN A 60 12.86 12.40 10.33
N GLY A 61 12.73 11.10 10.65
CA GLY A 61 12.59 10.62 12.02
C GLY A 61 11.16 10.58 12.55
N ALA A 62 10.13 10.60 11.67
CA ALA A 62 8.74 10.47 12.10
C ALA A 62 8.52 9.15 12.85
N PRO A 63 7.82 9.17 14.01
CA PRO A 63 7.59 7.99 14.83
C PRO A 63 6.58 7.06 14.12
N THR A 64 7.08 5.93 13.64
CA THR A 64 6.26 4.86 13.06
C THR A 64 6.92 3.51 13.30
N ASP A 65 6.13 2.45 13.33
CA ASP A 65 6.58 1.08 13.61
C ASP A 65 6.75 0.28 12.33
N VAL A 66 5.84 0.45 11.37
CA VAL A 66 5.81 -0.32 10.12
C VAL A 66 5.65 0.63 8.93
N PHE A 67 6.38 0.35 7.86
CA PHE A 67 6.18 0.98 6.56
C PHE A 67 5.71 -0.05 5.53
N ALA A 68 4.56 0.23 4.88
CA ALA A 68 3.97 -0.59 3.83
C ALA A 68 3.77 0.23 2.55
N SER A 69 4.65 0.03 1.58
CA SER A 69 4.74 0.81 0.35
C SER A 69 4.08 0.10 -0.83
N ALA A 70 3.55 0.88 -1.79
CA ALA A 70 3.05 0.39 -3.07
C ALA A 70 4.16 0.05 -4.09
N ASN A 71 5.42 0.10 -3.69
CA ASN A 71 6.56 -0.42 -4.46
C ASN A 71 7.60 -1.04 -3.53
N MET A 72 8.58 -1.73 -4.11
CA MET A 72 9.74 -2.27 -3.38
C MET A 72 10.89 -1.27 -3.29
N THR A 73 10.95 -0.28 -4.18
CA THR A 73 12.07 0.67 -4.26
C THR A 73 12.23 1.47 -2.97
N LEU A 74 11.15 2.03 -2.45
CA LEU A 74 11.20 2.89 -1.26
C LEU A 74 11.59 2.13 0.02
N PRO A 75 10.99 0.96 0.35
CA PRO A 75 11.45 0.17 1.50
C PRO A 75 12.91 -0.29 1.37
N LEU A 76 13.37 -0.67 0.15
CA LEU A 76 14.77 -1.01 -0.09
C LEU A 76 15.71 0.18 0.11
N GLN A 77 15.32 1.38 -0.31
CA GLN A 77 16.09 2.60 -0.05
C GLN A 77 16.18 2.93 1.44
N LEU A 78 15.09 2.77 2.20
CA LEU A 78 15.11 2.94 3.66
C LEU A 78 15.98 1.88 4.32
N HIS A 79 15.91 0.63 3.86
CA HIS A 79 16.77 -0.45 4.35
C HIS A 79 18.26 -0.15 4.11
N ALA A 80 18.62 0.27 2.90
CA ALA A 80 19.99 0.64 2.57
C ALA A 80 20.54 1.80 3.43
N LYS A 81 19.65 2.66 3.95
CA LYS A 81 19.99 3.72 4.91
C LYS A 81 19.97 3.25 6.38
N GLY A 82 19.71 1.99 6.66
CA GLY A 82 19.59 1.47 8.04
C GLY A 82 18.31 1.88 8.76
N LEU A 83 17.34 2.49 8.05
CA LEU A 83 16.10 3.02 8.64
C LEU A 83 14.97 1.98 8.74
N CYS A 84 15.15 0.81 8.12
CA CYS A 84 14.11 -0.20 8.01
C CYS A 84 14.75 -1.59 7.92
N SER A 85 14.07 -2.60 8.45
CA SER A 85 14.47 -4.01 8.29
C SER A 85 14.47 -4.41 6.82
N GLN A 86 15.04 -5.57 6.47
CA GLN A 86 14.92 -6.15 5.13
C GLN A 86 13.43 -6.22 4.73
N PRO A 87 13.01 -5.56 3.65
CA PRO A 87 11.61 -5.53 3.26
C PRO A 87 11.16 -6.86 2.63
N VAL A 88 9.89 -7.18 2.81
CA VAL A 88 9.25 -8.35 2.22
C VAL A 88 8.16 -7.94 1.25
N VAL A 89 8.02 -8.68 0.13
CA VAL A 89 6.86 -8.52 -0.77
C VAL A 89 5.66 -9.22 -0.14
N PHE A 90 4.60 -8.45 0.18
CA PHE A 90 3.41 -9.02 0.80
C PHE A 90 2.22 -9.14 -0.16
N THR A 91 2.15 -8.34 -1.24
CA THR A 91 1.11 -8.44 -2.26
C THR A 91 1.56 -7.83 -3.59
N ARG A 92 0.71 -7.92 -4.62
CA ARG A 92 0.93 -7.35 -5.95
C ARG A 92 -0.35 -6.66 -6.45
N ASN A 93 -0.23 -5.88 -7.51
CA ASN A 93 -1.36 -5.21 -8.15
C ASN A 93 -1.15 -5.12 -9.67
N THR A 94 -2.10 -4.51 -10.37
CA THR A 94 -1.99 -4.11 -11.78
C THR A 94 -2.41 -2.65 -11.92
N LEU A 95 -1.88 -1.97 -12.93
CA LEU A 95 -2.36 -0.65 -13.32
C LEU A 95 -3.55 -0.79 -14.26
N VAL A 96 -4.46 0.17 -14.10
CA VAL A 96 -5.56 0.42 -15.03
C VAL A 96 -5.65 1.92 -15.29
N ILE A 97 -6.31 2.30 -16.37
CA ILE A 97 -6.77 3.67 -16.58
C ILE A 97 -8.21 3.72 -16.08
N VAL A 98 -8.55 4.78 -15.36
CA VAL A 98 -9.93 5.13 -15.05
C VAL A 98 -10.33 6.36 -15.85
N VAL A 99 -11.58 6.37 -16.30
CA VAL A 99 -12.24 7.50 -16.96
C VAL A 99 -13.56 7.75 -16.26
N PRO A 100 -14.14 8.96 -16.29
CA PRO A 100 -15.48 9.21 -15.76
C PRO A 100 -16.48 8.20 -16.32
N LYS A 101 -17.54 7.87 -15.58
CA LYS A 101 -18.53 6.86 -15.99
C LYS A 101 -19.07 7.07 -17.41
N ALA A 102 -19.35 8.32 -17.77
CA ALA A 102 -19.85 8.70 -19.09
C ALA A 102 -18.78 8.70 -20.19
N ASN A 103 -17.49 8.68 -19.81
CA ASN A 103 -16.35 8.71 -20.74
C ASN A 103 -16.47 9.76 -21.86
N PRO A 104 -16.64 11.05 -21.54
CA PRO A 104 -16.93 12.08 -22.56
C PRO A 104 -15.79 12.26 -23.57
N ALA A 105 -14.55 11.97 -23.20
CA ALA A 105 -13.39 12.02 -24.09
C ALA A 105 -13.21 10.80 -25.00
N GLY A 106 -14.08 9.78 -24.88
CA GLY A 106 -14.05 8.58 -25.73
C GLY A 106 -12.73 7.79 -25.62
N ILE A 107 -12.22 7.60 -24.39
CA ILE A 107 -10.97 6.88 -24.12
C ILE A 107 -11.28 5.40 -23.91
N HIS A 108 -10.80 4.55 -24.83
CA HIS A 108 -11.04 3.11 -24.83
C HIS A 108 -9.77 2.27 -24.68
N ASN A 109 -8.60 2.89 -24.85
CA ASN A 109 -7.30 2.26 -24.74
C ASN A 109 -6.20 3.29 -24.37
N VAL A 110 -4.96 2.82 -24.12
CA VAL A 110 -3.86 3.69 -23.70
C VAL A 110 -3.47 4.70 -24.79
N TYR A 111 -3.62 4.36 -26.08
CA TYR A 111 -3.27 5.25 -27.20
C TYR A 111 -4.18 6.49 -27.26
N ASP A 112 -5.42 6.36 -26.81
CA ASP A 112 -6.40 7.46 -26.79
C ASP A 112 -5.96 8.59 -25.86
N LEU A 113 -5.09 8.30 -24.85
CA LEU A 113 -4.54 9.31 -23.95
C LEU A 113 -3.64 10.34 -24.68
N ALA A 114 -3.15 10.01 -25.87
CA ALA A 114 -2.34 10.92 -26.69
C ALA A 114 -3.17 11.85 -27.57
N LYS A 115 -4.50 11.70 -27.62
CA LYS A 115 -5.39 12.58 -28.41
C LYS A 115 -5.29 14.02 -27.90
N PRO A 116 -5.28 15.01 -28.82
CA PRO A 116 -5.29 16.40 -28.41
C PRO A 116 -6.50 16.76 -27.52
N GLY A 117 -6.27 17.56 -26.49
CA GLY A 117 -7.33 18.06 -25.61
C GLY A 117 -7.74 17.11 -24.48
N VAL A 118 -7.22 15.87 -24.43
CA VAL A 118 -7.43 14.96 -23.28
C VAL A 118 -6.78 15.56 -22.05
N LYS A 119 -7.55 15.65 -20.95
CA LYS A 119 -7.08 16.08 -19.64
C LYS A 119 -6.68 14.86 -18.81
N LEU A 120 -5.40 14.58 -18.72
CA LEU A 120 -4.86 13.46 -17.98
C LEU A 120 -4.39 13.92 -16.60
N VAL A 121 -4.82 13.26 -15.55
CA VAL A 121 -4.29 13.39 -14.19
C VAL A 121 -3.42 12.18 -13.86
N VAL A 122 -2.25 12.43 -13.28
CA VAL A 122 -1.30 11.36 -12.88
C VAL A 122 -0.82 11.63 -11.46
N ALA A 123 -0.27 10.62 -10.81
CA ALA A 123 0.50 10.87 -9.59
C ALA A 123 1.89 11.42 -9.93
N GLY A 124 2.41 12.29 -9.07
CA GLY A 124 3.67 12.99 -9.30
C GLY A 124 4.90 12.07 -9.31
N PRO A 125 6.07 12.63 -9.69
CA PRO A 125 7.33 11.91 -9.67
C PRO A 125 7.66 11.36 -8.27
N GLY A 126 8.16 10.11 -8.22
CA GLY A 126 8.47 9.44 -6.96
C GLY A 126 7.28 8.74 -6.29
N VAL A 127 6.04 9.14 -6.59
CA VAL A 127 4.85 8.37 -6.16
C VAL A 127 4.85 7.03 -6.90
N PRO A 128 4.65 5.88 -6.22
CA PRO A 128 4.74 4.57 -6.86
C PRO A 128 3.89 4.42 -8.12
N VAL A 129 2.61 4.79 -8.09
CA VAL A 129 1.72 4.70 -9.25
C VAL A 129 2.16 5.62 -10.39
N GLY A 130 2.70 6.81 -10.11
CA GLY A 130 3.26 7.71 -11.12
C GLY A 130 4.49 7.11 -11.82
N SER A 131 5.39 6.51 -11.03
CA SER A 131 6.55 5.80 -11.58
C SER A 131 6.15 4.61 -12.46
N TYR A 132 5.13 3.84 -12.04
CA TYR A 132 4.58 2.74 -12.84
C TYR A 132 3.85 3.24 -14.09
N THR A 133 3.15 4.37 -14.02
CA THR A 133 2.54 5.03 -15.18
C THR A 133 3.59 5.35 -16.24
N LEU A 134 4.69 5.99 -15.84
CA LEU A 134 5.79 6.28 -16.76
C LEU A 134 6.39 5.00 -17.37
N GLN A 135 6.46 3.90 -16.62
CA GLN A 135 6.94 2.62 -17.13
C GLN A 135 5.98 2.03 -18.18
N VAL A 136 4.65 2.09 -17.97
CA VAL A 136 3.65 1.72 -18.98
C VAL A 136 3.84 2.54 -20.26
N LEU A 137 3.89 3.86 -20.12
CA LEU A 137 4.03 4.76 -21.26
C LEU A 137 5.34 4.53 -22.02
N LYS A 138 6.44 4.26 -21.30
CA LYS A 138 7.73 3.91 -21.90
C LYS A 138 7.66 2.58 -22.65
N ASN A 139 7.07 1.54 -22.06
CA ASN A 139 6.90 0.23 -22.71
C ASN A 139 6.09 0.32 -24.00
N MET A 140 5.20 1.30 -24.10
CA MET A 140 4.33 1.52 -25.26
C MET A 140 4.85 2.61 -26.23
N ASN A 141 6.03 3.21 -25.96
CA ASN A 141 6.60 4.34 -26.71
C ASN A 141 5.65 5.58 -26.74
N LEU A 142 4.86 5.79 -25.70
CA LEU A 142 3.84 6.84 -25.61
C LEU A 142 4.23 8.00 -24.66
N THR A 143 5.40 7.94 -24.02
CA THR A 143 5.77 8.92 -22.98
C THR A 143 5.60 10.35 -23.46
N ALA A 144 6.29 10.74 -24.54
CA ALA A 144 6.26 12.13 -25.03
C ALA A 144 4.87 12.57 -25.53
N ALA A 145 4.10 11.65 -26.13
CA ALA A 145 2.78 11.95 -26.66
C ALA A 145 1.74 12.14 -25.55
N VAL A 146 1.78 11.29 -24.50
CA VAL A 146 0.78 11.30 -23.41
C VAL A 146 1.10 12.34 -22.35
N THR A 147 2.38 12.57 -22.01
CA THR A 147 2.75 13.54 -20.97
C THR A 147 2.38 14.98 -21.31
N LYS A 148 2.21 15.32 -22.61
CA LYS A 148 1.70 16.63 -23.05
C LYS A 148 0.28 16.92 -22.54
N ASN A 149 -0.49 15.89 -22.29
CA ASN A 149 -1.89 15.97 -21.86
C ASN A 149 -2.04 15.95 -20.33
N VAL A 150 -0.92 15.89 -19.57
CA VAL A 150 -0.97 15.93 -18.12
C VAL A 150 -1.31 17.35 -17.66
N VAL A 151 -2.49 17.48 -17.03
CA VAL A 151 -2.98 18.77 -16.51
C VAL A 151 -2.75 18.92 -15.02
N SER A 152 -2.53 17.82 -14.29
CA SER A 152 -2.28 17.85 -12.85
C SER A 152 -1.49 16.62 -12.39
N GLN A 153 -0.71 16.81 -11.31
CA GLN A 153 0.08 15.76 -10.67
C GLN A 153 -0.28 15.67 -9.19
N GLU A 154 -0.73 14.50 -8.76
CA GLU A 154 -1.26 14.27 -7.44
C GLU A 154 -0.24 13.64 -6.49
N THR A 155 -0.46 13.80 -5.19
CA THR A 155 0.46 13.32 -4.15
C THR A 155 0.29 11.83 -3.88
N ASP A 156 -0.86 11.24 -4.24
CA ASP A 156 -1.11 9.80 -4.17
C ASP A 156 -2.16 9.32 -5.18
N VAL A 157 -2.40 8.00 -5.21
CA VAL A 157 -3.32 7.38 -6.18
C VAL A 157 -4.80 7.69 -5.92
N ARG A 158 -5.18 7.96 -4.66
CA ARG A 158 -6.58 8.25 -4.31
C ARG A 158 -6.99 9.64 -4.76
N GLU A 159 -6.07 10.58 -4.77
CA GLU A 159 -6.30 11.91 -5.36
C GLU A 159 -6.48 11.83 -6.87
N VAL A 160 -5.66 11.01 -7.58
CA VAL A 160 -5.87 10.72 -9.01
C VAL A 160 -7.27 10.16 -9.24
N LEU A 161 -7.67 9.12 -8.48
CA LEU A 161 -8.99 8.51 -8.60
C LEU A 161 -10.12 9.51 -8.34
N ALA A 162 -9.99 10.33 -7.31
CA ALA A 162 -11.01 11.31 -6.92
C ALA A 162 -11.27 12.32 -8.04
N LYS A 163 -10.23 12.91 -8.64
CA LYS A 163 -10.36 13.87 -9.73
C LYS A 163 -11.06 13.28 -10.95
N VAL A 164 -10.74 12.04 -11.31
CA VAL A 164 -11.44 11.37 -12.43
C VAL A 164 -12.89 11.04 -12.05
N ALA A 165 -13.14 10.55 -10.85
CA ALA A 165 -14.50 10.21 -10.38
C ALA A 165 -15.42 11.44 -10.27
N LEU A 166 -14.85 12.63 -10.03
CA LEU A 166 -15.55 13.92 -10.01
C LEU A 166 -15.72 14.55 -11.41
N GLY A 167 -15.06 13.98 -12.43
CA GLY A 167 -15.09 14.53 -13.80
C GLY A 167 -14.18 15.76 -14.01
N GLU A 168 -13.25 16.01 -13.09
CA GLU A 168 -12.27 17.09 -13.21
C GLU A 168 -11.17 16.77 -14.23
N ALA A 169 -11.01 15.49 -14.57
CA ALA A 169 -10.09 15.00 -15.60
C ALA A 169 -10.76 13.89 -16.43
N ASP A 170 -10.28 13.73 -17.66
CA ASP A 170 -10.81 12.75 -18.60
C ASP A 170 -10.27 11.33 -18.32
N ALA A 171 -9.07 11.24 -17.75
CA ALA A 171 -8.44 9.96 -17.42
C ALA A 171 -7.39 10.09 -16.32
N GLY A 172 -7.08 8.95 -15.68
CA GLY A 172 -5.97 8.82 -14.75
C GLY A 172 -5.51 7.36 -14.63
N PHE A 173 -4.23 7.16 -14.28
CA PHE A 173 -3.71 5.83 -13.96
C PHE A 173 -3.85 5.56 -12.47
N VAL A 174 -4.48 4.43 -12.13
CA VAL A 174 -4.65 3.94 -10.76
C VAL A 174 -4.36 2.45 -10.69
N TYR A 175 -4.34 1.88 -9.49
CA TYR A 175 -4.34 0.42 -9.36
C TYR A 175 -5.75 -0.14 -9.58
N SER A 176 -5.84 -1.39 -10.02
CA SER A 176 -7.12 -2.06 -10.23
C SER A 176 -7.97 -2.13 -8.95
N THR A 177 -7.33 -2.16 -7.79
CA THR A 177 -8.00 -2.13 -6.48
C THR A 177 -8.65 -0.78 -6.20
N ASP A 178 -8.03 0.33 -6.59
CA ASP A 178 -8.57 1.68 -6.34
C ASP A 178 -9.85 1.91 -7.15
N ALA A 179 -9.89 1.48 -8.41
CA ALA A 179 -11.07 1.62 -9.25
C ALA A 179 -12.32 0.95 -8.66
N ARG A 180 -12.15 -0.09 -7.83
CA ARG A 180 -13.25 -0.81 -7.17
C ARG A 180 -13.87 -0.03 -6.01
N THR A 181 -13.18 0.97 -5.47
CA THR A 181 -13.65 1.72 -4.28
C THR A 181 -14.69 2.78 -4.62
N VAL A 182 -14.87 3.09 -5.89
CA VAL A 182 -15.84 4.07 -6.40
C VAL A 182 -16.80 3.44 -7.44
N PRO A 183 -17.58 2.43 -7.04
CA PRO A 183 -18.45 1.71 -7.97
C PRO A 183 -19.44 2.67 -8.65
N GLY A 184 -19.58 2.53 -9.97
CA GLY A 184 -20.49 3.37 -10.75
C GLY A 184 -20.02 4.81 -11.04
N LYS A 185 -18.89 5.25 -10.49
CA LYS A 185 -18.34 6.59 -10.74
C LYS A 185 -17.36 6.63 -11.92
N VAL A 186 -16.64 5.55 -12.13
CA VAL A 186 -15.64 5.44 -13.19
C VAL A 186 -15.87 4.20 -14.07
N THR A 187 -15.33 4.26 -15.28
CA THR A 187 -15.17 3.11 -16.18
C THR A 187 -13.67 2.76 -16.25
N VAL A 188 -13.39 1.46 -16.24
CA VAL A 188 -12.01 0.94 -16.27
C VAL A 188 -11.59 0.63 -17.69
N VAL A 189 -10.47 1.20 -18.12
CA VAL A 189 -9.79 0.87 -19.38
C VAL A 189 -8.53 0.09 -19.08
N LYS A 190 -8.34 -1.07 -19.69
CA LYS A 190 -7.24 -1.98 -19.40
C LYS A 190 -5.93 -1.50 -20.03
N VAL A 191 -4.85 -1.60 -19.28
CA VAL A 191 -3.49 -1.54 -19.81
C VAL A 191 -3.13 -2.93 -20.36
N PRO A 192 -2.58 -3.06 -21.57
CA PRO A 192 -2.19 -4.34 -22.14
C PRO A 192 -1.22 -5.10 -21.23
N ALA A 193 -1.36 -6.42 -21.15
CA ALA A 193 -0.57 -7.26 -20.25
C ALA A 193 0.94 -7.13 -20.48
N TRP A 194 1.37 -7.04 -21.74
CA TRP A 194 2.77 -6.87 -22.12
C TRP A 194 3.37 -5.51 -21.69
N ALA A 195 2.53 -4.48 -21.51
CA ALA A 195 2.95 -3.15 -21.08
C ALA A 195 2.91 -2.97 -19.55
N GLN A 196 2.26 -3.92 -18.82
CA GLN A 196 2.12 -3.85 -17.35
C GLN A 196 3.48 -3.89 -16.66
N PRO A 197 3.74 -2.97 -15.72
CA PRO A 197 4.89 -3.05 -14.85
C PRO A 197 4.71 -4.16 -13.80
N LYS A 198 5.82 -4.61 -13.21
CA LYS A 198 5.77 -5.54 -12.08
C LYS A 198 5.46 -4.78 -10.80
N VAL A 199 4.18 -4.60 -10.50
CA VAL A 199 3.73 -3.91 -9.29
C VAL A 199 3.82 -4.84 -8.08
N GLN A 200 4.74 -4.55 -7.15
CA GLN A 200 4.95 -5.29 -5.91
C GLN A 200 4.88 -4.34 -4.72
N TYR A 201 4.12 -4.71 -3.70
CA TYR A 201 4.04 -3.97 -2.45
C TYR A 201 5.02 -4.54 -1.44
N GLY A 202 5.79 -3.67 -0.82
CA GLY A 202 6.80 -4.02 0.16
C GLY A 202 6.45 -3.53 1.56
N ALA A 203 6.73 -4.33 2.58
CA ALA A 203 6.60 -3.93 3.98
C ALA A 203 7.89 -4.21 4.76
N CYS A 204 8.19 -3.34 5.72
CA CYS A 204 9.33 -3.47 6.63
C CYS A 204 9.03 -2.87 8.00
N VAL A 205 9.79 -3.31 9.01
CA VAL A 205 9.79 -2.75 10.36
C VAL A 205 10.74 -1.55 10.39
N VAL A 206 10.28 -0.40 10.88
CA VAL A 206 11.13 0.78 11.02
C VAL A 206 12.15 0.58 12.15
N THR A 207 13.41 0.86 11.91
CA THR A 207 14.52 0.56 12.83
C THR A 207 14.38 1.32 14.16
N ALA A 208 13.85 2.54 14.13
CA ALA A 208 13.62 3.38 15.31
C ALA A 208 12.38 2.96 16.12
N SER A 209 11.57 2.01 15.66
CA SER A 209 10.38 1.53 16.39
C SER A 209 10.75 1.01 17.79
N PRO A 210 10.07 1.47 18.85
CA PRO A 210 10.16 0.86 20.18
C PRO A 210 9.44 -0.48 20.27
N ASN A 211 8.53 -0.78 19.31
CA ASN A 211 7.62 -1.93 19.29
C ASN A 211 8.08 -3.01 18.29
N LYS A 212 9.39 -3.24 18.11
CA LYS A 212 9.95 -4.09 17.04
C LYS A 212 9.34 -5.48 16.96
N ALA A 213 9.09 -6.14 18.09
CA ALA A 213 8.51 -7.49 18.10
C ALA A 213 7.07 -7.48 17.56
N ALA A 214 6.23 -6.54 18.00
CA ALA A 214 4.86 -6.38 17.53
C ALA A 214 4.83 -5.96 16.03
N ALA A 215 5.70 -5.03 15.64
CA ALA A 215 5.84 -4.61 14.24
C ALA A 215 6.27 -5.77 13.32
N GLN A 216 7.18 -6.63 13.78
CA GLN A 216 7.56 -7.84 13.05
C GLN A 216 6.41 -8.85 12.97
N ALA A 217 5.64 -8.99 14.04
CA ALA A 217 4.44 -9.84 14.04
C ALA A 217 3.40 -9.33 13.04
N PHE A 218 3.18 -8.01 12.95
CA PHE A 218 2.31 -7.39 11.95
C PHE A 218 2.80 -7.68 10.51
N VAL A 219 4.08 -7.46 10.21
CA VAL A 219 4.65 -7.76 8.89
C VAL A 219 4.50 -9.25 8.56
N THR A 220 4.69 -10.14 9.54
CA THR A 220 4.48 -11.58 9.37
C THR A 220 2.99 -11.90 9.14
N LYS A 221 2.07 -11.23 9.86
CA LYS A 221 0.61 -11.36 9.66
C LYS A 221 0.21 -11.05 8.21
N LEU A 222 0.78 -10.03 7.57
CA LEU A 222 0.52 -9.70 6.16
C LEU A 222 0.84 -10.87 5.21
N LEU A 223 1.78 -11.75 5.58
CA LEU A 223 2.16 -12.93 4.79
C LEU A 223 1.28 -14.15 5.07
N GLY A 224 0.50 -14.13 6.15
CA GLY A 224 -0.36 -15.22 6.61
C GLY A 224 -1.62 -15.39 5.77
N THR A 225 -2.21 -16.58 5.83
CA THR A 225 -3.37 -16.98 5.01
C THR A 225 -4.56 -16.04 5.17
N ALA A 226 -4.89 -15.61 6.40
CA ALA A 226 -6.02 -14.74 6.67
C ALA A 226 -5.85 -13.36 5.99
N ALA A 227 -4.70 -12.72 6.14
CA ALA A 227 -4.40 -11.44 5.50
C ALA A 227 -4.36 -11.57 3.98
N GLN A 228 -3.77 -12.64 3.45
CA GLN A 228 -3.76 -12.91 2.01
C GLN A 228 -5.18 -13.10 1.44
N LYS A 229 -6.08 -13.77 2.17
CA LYS A 229 -7.50 -13.89 1.79
C LYS A 229 -8.18 -12.52 1.73
N GLN A 230 -7.95 -11.65 2.70
CA GLN A 230 -8.46 -10.27 2.67
C GLN A 230 -7.92 -9.48 1.50
N LEU A 231 -6.59 -9.49 1.27
CA LEU A 231 -5.98 -8.81 0.13
C LEU A 231 -6.60 -9.25 -1.21
N LEU A 232 -6.77 -10.56 -1.41
CA LEU A 232 -7.42 -11.11 -2.61
C LEU A 232 -8.88 -10.65 -2.74
N ALA A 233 -9.65 -10.64 -1.66
CA ALA A 233 -11.04 -10.17 -1.64
C ALA A 233 -11.15 -8.69 -2.08
N TYR A 234 -10.17 -7.86 -1.72
CA TYR A 234 -10.08 -6.47 -2.15
C TYR A 234 -9.47 -6.28 -3.55
N GLY A 235 -9.11 -7.39 -4.24
CA GLY A 235 -8.66 -7.38 -5.62
C GLY A 235 -7.15 -7.25 -5.82
N PHE A 236 -6.37 -7.31 -4.75
CA PHE A 236 -4.92 -7.45 -4.87
C PHE A 236 -4.55 -8.81 -5.45
N LEU A 237 -3.36 -8.92 -6.01
CA LEU A 237 -2.84 -10.17 -6.56
C LEU A 237 -2.02 -10.94 -5.52
N PRO A 238 -1.98 -12.27 -5.59
CA PRO A 238 -1.18 -13.08 -4.70
C PRO A 238 0.31 -12.65 -4.74
N ARG A 239 0.97 -12.63 -3.58
CA ARG A 239 2.42 -12.51 -3.55
C ARG A 239 3.08 -13.69 -4.29
N VAL A 240 4.21 -13.43 -4.96
CA VAL A 240 5.04 -14.52 -5.48
C VAL A 240 5.79 -15.13 -4.29
N LYS A 241 5.61 -16.42 -4.04
CA LYS A 241 6.44 -17.12 -3.04
C LYS A 241 7.89 -17.13 -3.55
N PRO A 242 8.89 -16.95 -2.68
CA PRO A 242 10.28 -17.20 -3.06
C PRO A 242 10.38 -18.61 -3.66
N LYS A 243 11.08 -18.76 -4.78
CA LYS A 243 11.45 -20.10 -5.23
C LYS A 243 12.32 -20.72 -4.13
N LYS A 244 11.95 -21.91 -3.69
CA LYS A 244 12.80 -22.72 -2.80
C LYS A 244 14.08 -23.08 -3.52
#